data_57135ebb38c8896af2c7556043b9dbdd
#
_entry.id   57135ebb38c8896af2c7556043b9dbdd
#
_cell.length_a   1.000
_cell.length_b   1.000
_cell.length_c   1.000
_cell.angle_alpha   90.00
_cell.angle_beta   90.00
_cell.angle_gamma   90.00
#
_symmetry.space_group_name_H-M   'P 1'
#
loop_
_entity.id
_entity.type
_entity.pdbx_description
1 polymer ?
#
loop_
_entity_poly.entity_id
_entity_poly.type
_entity_poly.pdbx_seq_one_letter_code
_entity_poly.pdbx_strand_id
1 'polypeptide(L)'
;MEKLKTKHKQMWLLVAGLAAVVLIMAFLYKSSHNMLPSFRQEYVKAEGDTIDVGIELNPTIYSVRGDSVFGKDYEIITEMSRKHGLPIKLHPFVPLSHAMDYLDKGLYDVVIASMPLTSELNERFLMTEPVYLDREVLIQRRDSTGEAPLTSAIQLARDTVWIPNDSPIRSRVENLAAEIGDTIYIESHPDYTAEHLFILVAKGKLKQAVINERIAKDMREQYPEVDYATPVSFTQFQSWAVSNSKAAL
;
A
#
# COMPACT_ATOMS: atom_id res chain seq x y z
N MET A 1 20.73 13.78 -60.85
CA MET A 1 20.26 12.49 -60.33
C MET A 1 20.99 12.00 -59.08
N GLU A 2 22.25 12.31 -58.89
CA GLU A 2 23.03 11.88 -57.69
C GLU A 2 22.56 12.45 -56.35
N LYS A 3 22.18 13.75 -56.30
CA LYS A 3 21.70 14.40 -55.07
C LYS A 3 20.37 13.81 -54.52
N LEU A 4 19.54 13.23 -55.36
CA LEU A 4 18.32 12.55 -54.91
C LEU A 4 18.60 11.16 -54.29
N LYS A 5 19.56 10.42 -54.84
CA LYS A 5 19.98 9.11 -54.29
C LYS A 5 20.61 9.26 -52.89
N THR A 6 21.37 10.31 -52.66
CA THR A 6 22.01 10.60 -51.36
C THR A 6 20.98 11.00 -50.29
N LYS A 7 19.95 11.79 -50.61
CA LYS A 7 18.84 12.10 -49.70
C LYS A 7 18.03 10.88 -49.32
N HIS A 8 17.70 10.02 -50.25
CA HIS A 8 17.02 8.77 -49.96
C HIS A 8 17.86 7.84 -49.08
N LYS A 9 19.16 7.75 -49.28
CA LYS A 9 20.07 6.93 -48.47
C LYS A 9 20.14 7.50 -47.02
N GLN A 10 20.20 8.80 -46.87
CA GLN A 10 20.18 9.46 -45.54
C GLN A 10 18.85 9.26 -44.83
N MET A 11 17.73 9.34 -45.55
CA MET A 11 16.39 9.11 -44.97
C MET A 11 16.23 7.67 -44.50
N TRP A 12 16.72 6.68 -45.29
CA TRP A 12 16.69 5.28 -44.87
C TRP A 12 17.58 4.99 -43.67
N LEU A 13 18.72 5.65 -43.52
CA LEU A 13 19.59 5.55 -42.36
C LEU A 13 18.90 6.14 -41.09
N LEU A 14 18.17 7.24 -41.22
CA LEU A 14 17.41 7.81 -40.12
C LEU A 14 16.23 6.90 -39.68
N VAL A 15 15.52 6.32 -40.66
CA VAL A 15 14.42 5.38 -40.37
C VAL A 15 14.97 4.11 -39.72
N ALA A 16 16.08 3.56 -40.19
CA ALA A 16 16.73 2.41 -39.58
C ALA A 16 17.24 2.72 -38.16
N GLY A 17 17.78 3.92 -37.91
CA GLY A 17 18.19 4.37 -36.60
C GLY A 17 17.02 4.48 -35.63
N LEU A 18 15.89 5.05 -36.09
CA LEU A 18 14.66 5.15 -35.29
C LEU A 18 14.10 3.77 -34.95
N ALA A 19 14.07 2.88 -35.92
CA ALA A 19 13.62 1.50 -35.71
C ALA A 19 14.52 0.74 -34.70
N ALA A 20 15.84 0.94 -34.75
CA ALA A 20 16.77 0.37 -33.79
C ALA A 20 16.52 0.91 -32.35
N VAL A 21 16.27 2.21 -32.20
CA VAL A 21 15.93 2.81 -30.89
C VAL A 21 14.63 2.23 -30.34
N VAL A 22 13.59 2.09 -31.18
CA VAL A 22 12.31 1.49 -30.76
C VAL A 22 12.49 0.03 -30.33
N LEU A 23 13.31 -0.75 -31.07
CA LEU A 23 13.61 -2.13 -30.71
C LEU A 23 14.41 -2.24 -29.40
N ILE A 24 15.36 -1.35 -29.18
CA ILE A 24 16.10 -1.27 -27.91
C ILE A 24 15.18 -0.89 -26.77
N MET A 25 14.30 0.10 -26.95
CA MET A 25 13.30 0.48 -25.94
C MET A 25 12.34 -0.69 -25.63
N ALA A 26 11.85 -1.38 -26.63
CA ALA A 26 10.99 -2.56 -26.47
C ALA A 26 11.72 -3.70 -25.75
N PHE A 27 13.00 -3.91 -26.06
CA PHE A 27 13.84 -4.90 -25.39
C PHE A 27 14.09 -4.51 -23.92
N LEU A 28 14.42 -3.25 -23.65
CA LEU A 28 14.61 -2.73 -22.28
C LEU A 28 13.30 -2.77 -21.47
N TYR A 29 12.17 -2.43 -22.11
CA TYR A 29 10.84 -2.54 -21.48
C TYR A 29 10.52 -3.99 -21.11
N LYS A 30 10.74 -4.93 -22.03
CA LYS A 30 10.52 -6.36 -21.77
C LYS A 30 11.52 -6.91 -20.75
N SER A 31 12.78 -6.47 -20.78
CA SER A 31 13.81 -6.86 -19.80
C SER A 31 13.53 -6.27 -18.42
N SER A 32 13.06 -5.02 -18.34
CA SER A 32 12.64 -4.37 -17.09
C SER A 32 11.41 -5.05 -16.47
N HIS A 33 10.45 -5.48 -17.29
CA HIS A 33 9.30 -6.27 -16.81
C HIS A 33 9.68 -7.68 -16.35
N ASN A 34 10.76 -8.24 -16.92
CA ASN A 34 11.30 -9.53 -16.48
C ASN A 34 12.29 -9.42 -15.30
N MET A 35 12.78 -8.20 -14.99
CA MET A 35 13.65 -7.93 -13.86
C MET A 35 12.91 -7.52 -12.59
N LEU A 36 11.64 -7.16 -12.68
CA LEU A 36 10.80 -7.21 -11.49
C LEU A 36 10.71 -8.69 -11.14
N PRO A 37 11.25 -9.14 -9.98
CA PRO A 37 10.97 -10.49 -9.54
C PRO A 37 9.46 -10.60 -9.59
N SER A 38 8.97 -11.50 -10.43
CA SER A 38 7.58 -11.85 -10.38
C SER A 38 7.39 -12.36 -8.96
N PHE A 39 6.71 -11.58 -8.10
CA PHE A 39 6.18 -12.05 -6.82
C PHE A 39 5.17 -13.19 -7.00
N ARG A 40 5.16 -13.79 -8.17
CA ARG A 40 4.45 -14.98 -8.61
C ARG A 40 5.31 -16.23 -8.51
N GLN A 41 6.32 -16.27 -7.64
CA GLN A 41 6.79 -17.55 -7.16
C GLN A 41 5.67 -18.09 -6.28
N GLU A 42 5.01 -19.11 -6.80
CA GLU A 42 4.06 -19.92 -6.04
C GLU A 42 4.82 -20.38 -4.79
N TYR A 43 4.52 -19.71 -3.68
CA TYR A 43 5.19 -19.99 -2.42
C TYR A 43 4.73 -21.37 -1.98
N VAL A 44 5.66 -22.31 -1.93
CA VAL A 44 5.45 -23.64 -1.35
C VAL A 44 5.94 -23.60 0.09
N LYS A 45 5.03 -23.77 1.03
CA LYS A 45 5.36 -23.82 2.45
C LYS A 45 6.29 -25.01 2.71
N ALA A 46 7.44 -24.74 3.34
CA ALA A 46 8.33 -25.80 3.83
C ALA A 46 7.66 -26.50 5.03
N GLU A 47 7.69 -27.84 5.07
CA GLU A 47 7.29 -28.58 6.26
C GLU A 47 8.27 -28.30 7.40
N GLY A 48 7.78 -27.78 8.54
CA GLY A 48 8.58 -27.48 9.71
C GLY A 48 7.86 -26.59 10.72
N ASP A 49 8.43 -26.40 11.88
CA ASP A 49 7.89 -25.58 12.98
C ASP A 49 8.05 -24.05 12.76
N THR A 50 8.48 -23.63 11.57
CA THR A 50 8.67 -22.21 11.25
C THR A 50 7.31 -21.58 10.91
N ILE A 51 7.02 -20.43 11.54
CA ILE A 51 5.83 -19.63 11.29
C ILE A 51 6.07 -18.72 10.10
N ASP A 52 5.30 -18.89 9.04
CA ASP A 52 5.33 -18.05 7.84
C ASP A 52 4.45 -16.81 8.05
N VAL A 53 5.07 -15.65 8.11
CA VAL A 53 4.42 -14.37 8.42
C VAL A 53 4.42 -13.46 7.20
N GLY A 54 3.24 -13.23 6.60
CA GLY A 54 3.05 -12.14 5.66
C GLY A 54 3.10 -10.80 6.40
N ILE A 55 3.94 -9.87 5.96
CA ILE A 55 4.06 -8.56 6.61
C ILE A 55 4.00 -7.43 5.57
N GLU A 56 3.11 -6.46 5.81
CA GLU A 56 2.88 -5.34 4.89
C GLU A 56 4.11 -4.42 4.81
N LEU A 57 4.56 -4.14 3.58
CA LEU A 57 5.57 -3.11 3.31
C LEU A 57 4.95 -1.72 3.56
N ASN A 58 5.21 -1.19 4.74
CA ASN A 58 4.64 0.05 5.26
C ASN A 58 5.61 0.64 6.30
N PRO A 59 5.94 1.94 6.28
CA PRO A 59 6.90 2.55 7.20
C PRO A 59 6.66 2.28 8.68
N THR A 60 5.41 2.13 9.08
CA THR A 60 5.03 1.89 10.48
C THR A 60 5.01 0.41 10.85
N ILE A 61 4.84 -0.49 9.87
CA ILE A 61 4.73 -1.94 10.06
C ILE A 61 6.06 -2.61 9.80
N TYR A 62 6.57 -2.48 8.56
CA TYR A 62 7.83 -3.07 8.11
C TYR A 62 8.43 -2.24 6.97
N SER A 63 9.62 -1.74 7.14
CA SER A 63 10.36 -1.01 6.11
C SER A 63 11.84 -1.32 6.16
N VAL A 64 12.49 -1.30 5.00
CA VAL A 64 13.93 -1.55 4.86
C VAL A 64 14.60 -0.26 4.39
N ARG A 65 15.63 0.19 5.12
CA ARG A 65 16.44 1.36 4.78
C ARG A 65 17.91 0.99 4.85
N GLY A 66 18.55 0.82 3.69
CA GLY A 66 19.88 0.25 3.62
C GLY A 66 19.90 -1.18 4.17
N ASP A 67 20.78 -1.48 5.12
CA ASP A 67 20.90 -2.78 5.76
C ASP A 67 20.04 -2.92 7.04
N SER A 68 19.23 -1.92 7.34
CA SER A 68 18.44 -1.90 8.58
C SER A 68 16.96 -2.04 8.30
N VAL A 69 16.27 -2.80 9.16
CA VAL A 69 14.83 -3.03 9.13
C VAL A 69 14.18 -2.25 10.26
N PHE A 70 13.06 -1.59 9.95
CA PHE A 70 12.29 -0.75 10.86
C PHE A 70 10.81 -1.11 10.79
N GLY A 71 10.08 -0.83 11.85
CA GLY A 71 8.64 -0.98 11.94
C GLY A 71 8.21 -1.51 13.29
N LYS A 72 7.17 -0.93 13.87
CA LYS A 72 6.70 -1.30 15.21
C LYS A 72 6.15 -2.72 15.24
N ASP A 73 5.41 -3.12 14.21
CA ASP A 73 4.85 -4.48 14.14
C ASP A 73 5.96 -5.51 13.90
N TYR A 74 6.98 -5.17 13.10
CA TYR A 74 8.19 -5.97 12.94
C TYR A 74 8.92 -6.18 14.27
N GLU A 75 9.08 -5.13 15.06
CA GLU A 75 9.73 -5.23 16.38
C GLU A 75 8.93 -6.14 17.33
N ILE A 76 7.59 -6.00 17.35
CA ILE A 76 6.72 -6.83 18.18
C ILE A 76 6.84 -8.31 17.80
N ILE A 77 6.65 -8.67 16.52
CA ILE A 77 6.68 -10.07 16.08
C ILE A 77 8.06 -10.70 16.25
N THR A 78 9.12 -9.93 16.04
CA THR A 78 10.50 -10.39 16.23
C THR A 78 10.80 -10.65 17.72
N GLU A 79 10.35 -9.76 18.61
CA GLU A 79 10.50 -9.94 20.04
C GLU A 79 9.67 -11.12 20.56
N MET A 80 8.45 -11.30 20.05
CA MET A 80 7.63 -12.48 20.36
C MET A 80 8.35 -13.78 19.93
N SER A 81 8.86 -13.82 18.70
CA SER A 81 9.65 -14.94 18.18
C SER A 81 10.83 -15.27 19.11
N ARG A 82 11.61 -14.28 19.46
CA ARG A 82 12.77 -14.43 20.35
C ARG A 82 12.38 -14.91 21.75
N LYS A 83 11.34 -14.33 22.34
CA LYS A 83 10.87 -14.63 23.70
C LYS A 83 10.34 -16.05 23.85
N HIS A 84 9.64 -16.53 22.83
CA HIS A 84 8.96 -17.84 22.85
C HIS A 84 9.73 -18.94 22.10
N GLY A 85 10.89 -18.61 21.50
CA GLY A 85 11.69 -19.57 20.75
C GLY A 85 10.99 -20.06 19.47
N LEU A 86 10.08 -19.26 18.91
CA LEU A 86 9.31 -19.61 17.72
C LEU A 86 10.04 -19.08 16.48
N PRO A 87 10.59 -19.93 15.61
CA PRO A 87 11.23 -19.47 14.39
C PRO A 87 10.17 -18.86 13.45
N ILE A 88 10.43 -17.65 12.99
CA ILE A 88 9.55 -16.95 12.03
C ILE A 88 10.28 -16.74 10.71
N LYS A 89 9.52 -16.74 9.61
CA LYS A 89 9.98 -16.35 8.29
C LYS A 89 9.07 -15.24 7.76
N LEU A 90 9.65 -14.07 7.53
CA LEU A 90 8.92 -12.89 7.06
C LEU A 90 8.82 -12.89 5.55
N HIS A 91 7.63 -12.59 5.05
CA HIS A 91 7.29 -12.46 3.64
C HIS A 91 6.69 -11.07 3.40
N PRO A 92 7.51 -10.06 3.03
CA PRO A 92 7.00 -8.73 2.75
C PRO A 92 6.05 -8.72 1.56
N PHE A 93 4.92 -8.02 1.69
CA PHE A 93 3.93 -7.87 0.62
C PHE A 93 3.44 -6.42 0.49
N VAL A 94 2.81 -6.10 -0.65
CA VAL A 94 2.13 -4.82 -0.88
C VAL A 94 0.62 -5.00 -1.03
N PRO A 95 0.10 -5.87 -1.94
CA PRO A 95 -1.35 -6.03 -2.06
C PRO A 95 -1.88 -6.92 -0.92
N LEU A 96 -2.75 -6.34 -0.08
CA LEU A 96 -3.36 -7.07 1.05
C LEU A 96 -4.17 -8.29 0.59
N SER A 97 -4.93 -8.17 -0.50
CA SER A 97 -5.70 -9.27 -1.08
C SER A 97 -4.85 -10.52 -1.34
N HIS A 98 -3.63 -10.32 -1.83
CA HIS A 98 -2.72 -11.43 -2.11
C HIS A 98 -2.23 -12.13 -0.84
N ALA A 99 -1.95 -11.35 0.21
CA ALA A 99 -1.56 -11.91 1.51
C ALA A 99 -2.72 -12.66 2.17
N MET A 100 -3.95 -12.15 2.06
CA MET A 100 -5.14 -12.82 2.58
C MET A 100 -5.45 -14.10 1.82
N ASP A 101 -5.24 -14.15 0.51
CA ASP A 101 -5.32 -15.38 -0.30
C ASP A 101 -4.32 -16.44 0.17
N TYR A 102 -3.11 -16.03 0.53
CA TYR A 102 -2.08 -16.96 1.04
C TYR A 102 -2.42 -17.44 2.44
N LEU A 103 -3.03 -16.60 3.27
CA LEU A 103 -3.54 -16.97 4.57
C LEU A 103 -4.68 -18.01 4.46
N ASP A 104 -5.65 -17.80 3.56
CA ASP A 104 -6.74 -18.74 3.28
C ASP A 104 -6.21 -20.11 2.82
N LYS A 105 -5.17 -20.10 1.99
CA LYS A 105 -4.53 -21.34 1.50
C LYS A 105 -3.61 -22.00 2.53
N GLY A 106 -3.43 -21.41 3.71
CA GLY A 106 -2.51 -21.91 4.75
C GLY A 106 -1.03 -21.81 4.36
N LEU A 107 -0.69 -20.98 3.35
CA LEU A 107 0.69 -20.68 2.96
C LEU A 107 1.32 -19.69 3.93
N TYR A 108 0.57 -18.69 4.38
CA TYR A 108 0.94 -17.88 5.53
C TYR A 108 0.21 -18.41 6.77
N ASP A 109 0.85 -18.33 7.92
CA ASP A 109 0.27 -18.63 9.22
C ASP A 109 -0.32 -17.38 9.85
N VAL A 110 0.34 -16.21 9.61
CA VAL A 110 -0.07 -14.91 10.15
C VAL A 110 0.08 -13.86 9.04
N VAL A 111 -0.86 -12.92 8.99
CA VAL A 111 -0.75 -11.70 8.17
C VAL A 111 -0.77 -10.49 9.08
N ILE A 112 0.28 -9.68 8.96
CA ILE A 112 0.48 -8.42 9.68
C ILE A 112 0.29 -7.28 8.70
N ALA A 113 -0.80 -6.53 8.86
CA ALA A 113 -1.15 -5.37 8.03
C ALA A 113 -1.99 -4.38 8.83
N SER A 114 -2.21 -3.18 8.28
CA SER A 114 -3.20 -2.25 8.80
C SER A 114 -4.61 -2.76 8.49
N MET A 115 -5.15 -3.59 9.38
CA MET A 115 -6.48 -4.20 9.24
C MET A 115 -7.35 -3.86 10.45
N PRO A 116 -8.48 -3.16 10.25
CA PRO A 116 -9.45 -2.98 11.32
C PRO A 116 -10.10 -4.33 11.67
N LEU A 117 -10.36 -4.53 12.96
CA LEU A 117 -11.08 -5.71 13.44
C LEU A 117 -12.55 -5.59 13.02
N THR A 118 -12.94 -6.30 11.95
CA THR A 118 -14.30 -6.32 11.42
C THR A 118 -14.98 -7.67 11.65
N SER A 119 -16.32 -7.69 11.65
CA SER A 119 -17.07 -8.94 11.74
C SER A 119 -16.74 -9.91 10.59
N GLU A 120 -16.56 -9.36 9.37
CA GLU A 120 -16.22 -10.15 8.18
C GLU A 120 -14.86 -10.87 8.33
N LEU A 121 -13.83 -10.16 8.84
CA LEU A 121 -12.53 -10.77 9.08
C LEU A 121 -12.59 -11.81 10.20
N ASN A 122 -13.36 -11.55 11.28
CA ASN A 122 -13.56 -12.50 12.37
C ASN A 122 -14.31 -13.79 11.95
N GLU A 123 -15.18 -13.71 10.94
CA GLU A 123 -15.86 -14.89 10.40
C GLU A 123 -14.95 -15.78 9.56
N ARG A 124 -13.94 -15.17 8.90
CA ARG A 124 -13.04 -15.90 7.99
C ARG A 124 -11.75 -16.36 8.66
N PHE A 125 -11.20 -15.57 9.57
CA PHE A 125 -9.89 -15.79 10.19
C PHE A 125 -9.95 -15.70 11.69
N LEU A 126 -8.97 -16.27 12.35
CA LEU A 126 -8.70 -15.94 13.74
C LEU A 126 -7.99 -14.59 13.79
N MET A 127 -8.52 -13.67 14.59
CA MET A 127 -7.88 -12.38 14.80
C MET A 127 -7.15 -12.38 16.14
N THR A 128 -5.95 -11.81 16.17
CA THR A 128 -5.24 -11.61 17.45
C THR A 128 -6.00 -10.64 18.36
N GLU A 129 -5.63 -10.61 19.65
CA GLU A 129 -5.94 -9.45 20.48
C GLU A 129 -5.46 -8.16 19.77
N PRO A 130 -6.16 -7.04 19.99
CA PRO A 130 -5.78 -5.78 19.37
C PRO A 130 -4.34 -5.38 19.68
N VAL A 131 -3.58 -5.08 18.63
CA VAL A 131 -2.17 -4.66 18.76
C VAL A 131 -2.05 -3.17 18.97
N TYR A 132 -2.92 -2.39 18.30
CA TYR A 132 -2.98 -0.93 18.44
C TYR A 132 -4.35 -0.37 18.02
N LEU A 133 -4.50 0.94 18.19
CA LEU A 133 -5.65 1.70 17.73
C LEU A 133 -5.24 2.59 16.55
N ASP A 134 -6.05 2.61 15.50
CA ASP A 134 -5.87 3.49 14.34
C ASP A 134 -7.23 3.95 13.80
N ARG A 135 -7.21 4.91 12.89
CA ARG A 135 -8.37 5.39 12.15
C ARG A 135 -7.93 5.92 10.79
N GLU A 136 -8.88 6.05 9.89
CA GLU A 136 -8.69 6.73 8.63
C GLU A 136 -8.87 8.23 8.79
N VAL A 137 -7.95 8.99 8.19
CA VAL A 137 -7.96 10.46 8.19
C VAL A 137 -7.84 11.01 6.78
N LEU A 138 -8.44 12.17 6.58
CA LEU A 138 -8.25 12.96 5.38
C LEU A 138 -6.92 13.69 5.48
N ILE A 139 -6.06 13.50 4.47
CA ILE A 139 -4.84 14.30 4.29
C ILE A 139 -5.06 15.32 3.19
N GLN A 140 -4.65 16.56 3.45
CA GLN A 140 -4.80 17.70 2.58
C GLN A 140 -3.74 18.74 2.86
N ARG A 141 -3.38 19.59 1.87
CA ARG A 141 -2.48 20.70 2.16
C ARG A 141 -3.24 21.82 2.86
N ARG A 142 -2.58 22.41 3.84
CA ARG A 142 -3.02 23.68 4.42
C ARG A 142 -3.00 24.77 3.35
N ASP A 143 -3.94 25.68 3.43
CA ASP A 143 -4.00 26.85 2.55
C ASP A 143 -2.91 27.90 2.93
N SER A 144 -2.93 29.05 2.26
CA SER A 144 -1.99 30.15 2.51
C SER A 144 -2.14 30.79 3.88
N THR A 145 -3.25 30.56 4.59
CA THR A 145 -3.47 31.04 5.97
C THR A 145 -3.03 30.02 7.02
N GLY A 146 -2.65 28.80 6.57
CA GLY A 146 -2.27 27.69 7.43
C GLY A 146 -3.46 26.83 7.89
N GLU A 147 -4.65 27.09 7.37
CA GLU A 147 -5.88 26.36 7.73
C GLU A 147 -6.10 25.15 6.80
N ALA A 148 -6.81 24.15 7.35
CA ALA A 148 -7.24 22.99 6.58
C ALA A 148 -8.45 23.34 5.71
N PRO A 149 -8.43 23.07 4.40
CA PRO A 149 -9.56 23.36 3.50
C PRO A 149 -10.87 22.66 3.89
N LEU A 150 -10.77 21.43 4.38
CA LEU A 150 -11.91 20.66 4.85
C LEU A 150 -11.69 20.28 6.32
N THR A 151 -12.67 20.56 7.16
CA THR A 151 -12.61 20.31 8.61
C THR A 151 -13.57 19.22 9.08
N SER A 152 -14.37 18.69 8.14
CA SER A 152 -15.32 17.62 8.40
C SER A 152 -15.41 16.67 7.19
N ALA A 153 -15.53 15.38 7.45
CA ALA A 153 -15.67 14.35 6.39
C ALA A 153 -16.95 14.53 5.54
N ILE A 154 -18.00 15.18 6.08
CA ILE A 154 -19.23 15.48 5.33
C ILE A 154 -18.94 16.41 4.14
N GLN A 155 -17.92 17.24 4.20
CA GLN A 155 -17.54 18.16 3.12
C GLN A 155 -16.91 17.43 1.92
N LEU A 156 -16.69 16.11 2.00
CA LEU A 156 -16.27 15.28 0.88
C LEU A 156 -17.39 14.97 -0.11
N ALA A 157 -18.63 15.34 0.20
CA ALA A 157 -19.77 15.19 -0.73
C ALA A 157 -19.46 15.82 -2.09
N ARG A 158 -19.60 15.03 -3.16
CA ARG A 158 -19.31 15.41 -4.57
C ARG A 158 -17.83 15.75 -4.85
N ASP A 159 -16.94 15.44 -3.94
CA ASP A 159 -15.51 15.63 -4.13
C ASP A 159 -14.80 14.30 -4.41
N THR A 160 -13.57 14.37 -4.91
CA THR A 160 -12.74 13.20 -5.23
C THR A 160 -11.73 12.98 -4.12
N VAL A 161 -11.62 11.76 -3.64
CA VAL A 161 -10.59 11.32 -2.70
C VAL A 161 -9.74 10.22 -3.30
N TRP A 162 -8.46 10.27 -3.06
CA TRP A 162 -7.54 9.19 -3.38
C TRP A 162 -7.37 8.28 -2.18
N ILE A 163 -7.29 6.97 -2.44
CA ILE A 163 -7.02 5.95 -1.42
C ILE A 163 -5.91 5.02 -1.89
N PRO A 164 -5.18 4.36 -0.99
CA PRO A 164 -4.27 3.29 -1.36
C PRO A 164 -5.01 2.19 -2.12
N ASN A 165 -4.33 1.61 -3.11
CA ASN A 165 -4.93 0.53 -3.88
C ASN A 165 -5.17 -0.68 -3.00
N ASP A 166 -6.28 -1.41 -3.27
CA ASP A 166 -6.63 -2.66 -2.58
C ASP A 166 -6.71 -2.53 -1.04
N SER A 167 -7.16 -1.35 -0.58
CA SER A 167 -7.23 -1.00 0.84
C SER A 167 -8.67 -1.13 1.39
N PRO A 168 -8.83 -1.59 2.65
CA PRO A 168 -10.12 -1.58 3.35
C PRO A 168 -10.74 -0.17 3.49
N ILE A 169 -9.95 0.89 3.31
CA ILE A 169 -10.38 2.29 3.32
C ILE A 169 -11.50 2.53 2.29
N ARG A 170 -11.51 1.81 1.16
CA ARG A 170 -12.57 1.92 0.15
C ARG A 170 -13.95 1.72 0.75
N SER A 171 -14.16 0.59 1.43
CA SER A 171 -15.46 0.29 2.06
C SER A 171 -15.85 1.36 3.08
N ARG A 172 -14.89 1.93 3.82
CA ARG A 172 -15.17 3.01 4.77
C ARG A 172 -15.64 4.29 4.06
N VAL A 173 -15.00 4.68 2.96
CA VAL A 173 -15.40 5.87 2.19
C VAL A 173 -16.75 5.67 1.49
N GLU A 174 -17.01 4.47 0.99
CA GLU A 174 -18.32 4.11 0.42
C GLU A 174 -19.44 4.18 1.48
N ASN A 175 -19.19 3.65 2.68
CA ASN A 175 -20.13 3.75 3.81
C ASN A 175 -20.34 5.22 4.22
N LEU A 176 -19.29 6.03 4.26
CA LEU A 176 -19.39 7.46 4.55
C LEU A 176 -20.25 8.18 3.50
N ALA A 177 -20.08 7.87 2.22
CA ALA A 177 -20.93 8.43 1.15
C ALA A 177 -22.41 8.08 1.37
N ALA A 178 -22.71 6.83 1.76
CA ALA A 178 -24.06 6.40 2.11
C ALA A 178 -24.60 7.10 3.37
N GLU A 179 -23.78 7.27 4.40
CA GLU A 179 -24.14 8.01 5.64
C GLU A 179 -24.46 9.49 5.36
N ILE A 180 -23.72 10.11 4.43
CA ILE A 180 -23.94 11.51 4.00
C ILE A 180 -25.18 11.61 3.10
N GLY A 181 -25.54 10.53 2.40
CA GLY A 181 -26.61 10.54 1.38
C GLY A 181 -26.21 11.23 0.07
N ASP A 182 -24.90 11.31 -0.22
CA ASP A 182 -24.35 11.90 -1.45
C ASP A 182 -23.14 11.09 -1.95
N THR A 183 -22.66 11.38 -3.15
CA THR A 183 -21.55 10.64 -3.76
C THR A 183 -20.19 11.21 -3.31
N ILE A 184 -19.25 10.32 -2.99
CA ILE A 184 -17.83 10.62 -2.91
C ILE A 184 -17.13 9.85 -4.03
N TYR A 185 -16.37 10.55 -4.88
CA TYR A 185 -15.63 9.90 -5.97
C TYR A 185 -14.33 9.33 -5.42
N ILE A 186 -14.12 8.02 -5.61
CA ILE A 186 -12.96 7.30 -5.06
C ILE A 186 -12.02 6.94 -6.20
N GLU A 187 -10.79 7.43 -6.12
CA GLU A 187 -9.71 7.12 -7.06
C GLU A 187 -8.61 6.31 -6.37
N SER A 188 -7.99 5.40 -7.12
CA SER A 188 -6.83 4.63 -6.68
C SER A 188 -5.94 4.30 -7.88
N HIS A 189 -4.66 4.03 -7.61
CA HIS A 189 -3.71 3.60 -8.62
C HIS A 189 -2.89 2.42 -8.08
N PRO A 190 -2.60 1.38 -8.89
CA PRO A 190 -1.89 0.19 -8.43
C PRO A 190 -0.57 0.44 -7.72
N ASP A 191 0.15 1.49 -8.13
CA ASP A 191 1.47 1.84 -7.57
C ASP A 191 1.40 2.84 -6.40
N TYR A 192 0.21 3.30 -6.01
CA TYR A 192 0.08 4.33 -4.97
C TYR A 192 -0.19 3.70 -3.61
N THR A 193 0.86 3.64 -2.79
CA THR A 193 0.77 3.35 -1.36
C THR A 193 0.30 4.58 -0.59
N ALA A 194 0.00 4.43 0.70
CA ALA A 194 -0.39 5.55 1.55
C ALA A 194 0.68 6.66 1.59
N GLU A 195 1.97 6.29 1.61
CA GLU A 195 3.09 7.24 1.60
C GLU A 195 3.19 7.98 0.26
N HIS A 196 3.01 7.27 -0.86
CA HIS A 196 2.98 7.92 -2.17
C HIS A 196 1.87 8.95 -2.25
N LEU A 197 0.67 8.61 -1.79
CA LEU A 197 -0.47 9.54 -1.74
C LEU A 197 -0.15 10.74 -0.86
N PHE A 198 0.45 10.50 0.33
CA PHE A 198 0.85 11.59 1.22
C PHE A 198 1.83 12.57 0.54
N ILE A 199 2.87 12.04 -0.12
CA ILE A 199 3.85 12.85 -0.84
C ILE A 199 3.20 13.61 -2.01
N LEU A 200 2.28 12.98 -2.74
CA LEU A 200 1.58 13.63 -3.85
C LEU A 200 0.69 14.77 -3.37
N VAL A 201 0.01 14.61 -2.22
CA VAL A 201 -0.74 15.69 -1.57
C VAL A 201 0.20 16.79 -1.07
N ALA A 202 1.30 16.45 -0.39
CA ALA A 202 2.29 17.41 0.06
C ALA A 202 2.88 18.26 -1.08
N LYS A 203 3.12 17.65 -2.23
CA LYS A 203 3.59 18.34 -3.44
C LYS A 203 2.49 19.06 -4.23
N GLY A 204 1.24 19.04 -3.77
CA GLY A 204 0.10 19.66 -4.45
C GLY A 204 -0.25 19.00 -5.79
N LYS A 205 0.14 17.75 -6.01
CA LYS A 205 -0.23 16.95 -7.19
C LYS A 205 -1.62 16.34 -7.06
N LEU A 206 -2.00 16.02 -5.84
CA LEU A 206 -3.35 15.61 -5.46
C LEU A 206 -3.92 16.61 -4.47
N LYS A 207 -5.22 16.85 -4.58
CA LYS A 207 -5.94 17.76 -3.67
C LYS A 207 -5.99 17.17 -2.27
N GLN A 208 -6.35 15.89 -2.18
CA GLN A 208 -6.60 15.19 -0.93
C GLN A 208 -6.55 13.68 -1.11
N ALA A 209 -6.30 12.96 -0.01
CA ALA A 209 -6.38 11.51 0.04
C ALA A 209 -6.86 11.05 1.43
N VAL A 210 -7.31 9.81 1.53
CA VAL A 210 -7.66 9.16 2.81
C VAL A 210 -6.66 8.04 3.07
N ILE A 211 -5.99 8.10 4.22
CA ILE A 211 -5.01 7.11 4.66
C ILE A 211 -5.13 6.87 6.16
N ASN A 212 -4.38 5.89 6.68
CA ASN A 212 -4.29 5.65 8.12
C ASN A 212 -3.60 6.80 8.87
N GLU A 213 -4.14 7.20 10.02
CA GLU A 213 -3.62 8.31 10.85
C GLU A 213 -2.18 8.06 11.29
N ARG A 214 -1.84 6.82 11.62
CA ARG A 214 -0.50 6.43 12.06
C ARG A 214 0.55 6.77 11.00
N ILE A 215 0.29 6.47 9.72
CA ILE A 215 1.15 6.83 8.59
C ILE A 215 1.19 8.34 8.40
N ALA A 216 0.02 8.99 8.43
CA ALA A 216 -0.06 10.45 8.28
C ALA A 216 0.76 11.19 9.34
N LYS A 217 0.70 10.72 10.58
CA LYS A 217 1.46 11.27 11.71
C LYS A 217 2.97 11.16 11.51
N ASP A 218 3.46 10.00 11.10
CA ASP A 218 4.89 9.78 10.87
C ASP A 218 5.40 10.61 9.68
N MET A 219 4.62 10.70 8.60
CA MET A 219 4.98 11.47 7.41
C MET A 219 4.96 12.98 7.63
N ARG A 220 4.09 13.48 8.51
CA ARG A 220 3.95 14.91 8.78
C ARG A 220 5.21 15.54 9.37
N GLU A 221 6.05 14.79 10.05
CA GLU A 221 7.33 15.31 10.55
C GLU A 221 8.21 15.89 9.44
N GLN A 222 8.13 15.31 8.23
CA GLN A 222 8.87 15.76 7.05
C GLN A 222 8.08 16.75 6.19
N TYR A 223 6.74 16.79 6.32
CA TYR A 223 5.83 17.62 5.51
C TYR A 223 4.82 18.35 6.39
N PRO A 224 5.25 19.34 7.17
CA PRO A 224 4.40 20.04 8.15
C PRO A 224 3.23 20.81 7.53
N GLU A 225 3.28 21.07 6.22
CA GLU A 225 2.21 21.71 5.45
C GLU A 225 1.00 20.82 5.21
N VAL A 226 1.10 19.50 5.46
CA VAL A 226 -0.04 18.57 5.31
C VAL A 226 -0.83 18.52 6.61
N ASP A 227 -2.12 18.73 6.49
CA ASP A 227 -3.10 18.49 7.54
C ASP A 227 -3.64 17.07 7.49
N TYR A 228 -3.88 16.47 8.68
CA TYR A 228 -4.52 15.17 8.84
C TYR A 228 -5.50 15.14 10.02
N ALA A 229 -5.96 16.31 10.45
CA ALA A 229 -6.81 16.43 11.64
C ALA A 229 -8.26 15.96 11.42
N THR A 230 -8.71 15.87 10.16
CA THR A 230 -10.08 15.50 9.83
C THR A 230 -10.26 13.99 9.78
N PRO A 231 -10.97 13.38 10.75
CA PRO A 231 -11.23 11.94 10.76
C PRO A 231 -12.27 11.55 9.70
N VAL A 232 -12.05 10.44 9.04
CA VAL A 232 -12.97 9.81 8.07
C VAL A 232 -13.65 8.60 8.69
N SER A 233 -13.01 7.96 9.68
CA SER A 233 -13.59 6.88 10.48
C SER A 233 -13.49 7.16 11.98
N PHE A 234 -14.22 6.35 12.73
CA PHE A 234 -13.95 6.21 14.17
C PHE A 234 -12.63 5.47 14.38
N THR A 235 -12.03 5.67 15.56
CA THR A 235 -10.88 4.88 15.99
C THR A 235 -11.30 3.42 16.15
N GLN A 236 -10.53 2.53 15.55
CA GLN A 236 -10.79 1.08 15.50
C GLN A 236 -9.59 0.32 16.04
N PHE A 237 -9.86 -0.82 16.62
CA PHE A 237 -8.83 -1.79 16.98
C PHE A 237 -8.22 -2.37 15.69
N GLN A 238 -6.90 -2.48 15.67
CA GLN A 238 -6.14 -3.12 14.60
C GLN A 238 -5.59 -4.43 15.15
N SER A 239 -5.78 -5.51 14.40
CA SER A 239 -5.39 -6.86 14.78
C SER A 239 -4.70 -7.56 13.62
N TRP A 240 -3.93 -8.59 13.91
CA TRP A 240 -3.33 -9.45 12.89
C TRP A 240 -4.27 -10.62 12.61
N ALA A 241 -4.25 -11.09 11.37
CA ALA A 241 -5.03 -12.26 10.98
C ALA A 241 -4.17 -13.53 11.06
N VAL A 242 -4.75 -14.60 11.61
CA VAL A 242 -4.10 -15.90 11.77
C VAL A 242 -4.91 -16.95 11.00
N SER A 243 -4.22 -17.86 10.34
CA SER A 243 -4.85 -18.94 9.58
C SER A 243 -5.64 -19.88 10.49
N ASN A 244 -6.88 -20.18 10.12
CA ASN A 244 -7.73 -21.16 10.83
C ASN A 244 -7.15 -22.57 10.83
N SER A 245 -6.26 -22.91 9.89
CA SER A 245 -5.63 -24.23 9.81
C SER A 245 -4.66 -24.51 10.96
N LYS A 246 -4.25 -23.47 11.71
CA LYS A 246 -3.31 -23.57 12.85
C LYS A 246 -3.89 -23.00 14.15
N ALA A 247 -5.19 -23.09 14.36
CA ALA A 247 -5.88 -22.65 15.59
C ALA A 247 -5.37 -23.33 16.89
N ALA A 248 -4.32 -24.13 16.82
CA ALA A 248 -3.74 -24.89 17.94
C ALA A 248 -2.28 -24.50 18.24
N LEU A 249 -1.80 -23.37 17.68
CA LEU A 249 -0.53 -22.73 18.07
C LEU A 249 -0.79 -21.61 19.09
#